data_33aaa86c0250108df3de06bf80d33273
#
_entry.id   33aaa86c0250108df3de06bf80d33273
#
_cell.length_a   1.000
_cell.length_b   1.000
_cell.length_c   1.000
_cell.angle_alpha   90.00
_cell.angle_beta   90.00
_cell.angle_gamma   90.00
#
_symmetry.space_group_name_H-M   'P 1'
#
loop_
_entity.id
_entity.type
_entity.pdbx_description
1 polymer ?
#
loop_
_entity_poly.entity_id
_entity_poly.type
_entity_poly.pdbx_seq_one_letter_code
_entity_poly.pdbx_strand_id
1 'polypeptide(L)'
;FLSDLKSTVSLSFIFGVLFVLLIIFLGDFQGIDFFWIWLLRFLHVVAGIIWVGLLFYFNFVQIPNLNKIPENQRPAVVKFIAPTALFWFRWSALITIFLGILLAYFQGYLLEAFTLSESHWIIGVGMYLGIIMFFNVWFVIWPNQKKALGITVVENEEKNLLINPK
;
A
#
# COMPACT_ATOMS: atom_id res chain seq x y z
N PHE A 1 -7.99 22.72 -18.76
CA PHE A 1 -8.56 21.74 -17.80
C PHE A 1 -7.61 20.53 -17.63
N LEU A 2 -7.19 19.93 -18.71
CA LEU A 2 -6.30 18.74 -18.67
C LEU A 2 -4.83 19.05 -18.32
N SER A 3 -4.44 20.32 -18.24
CA SER A 3 -3.09 20.76 -17.83
C SER A 3 -2.91 20.84 -16.31
N ASP A 4 -4.01 20.83 -15.55
CA ASP A 4 -3.98 20.84 -14.09
C ASP A 4 -4.26 19.43 -13.55
N LEU A 5 -3.30 18.89 -12.80
CA LEU A 5 -3.38 17.53 -12.26
C LEU A 5 -4.62 17.31 -11.37
N LYS A 6 -4.95 18.30 -10.52
CA LYS A 6 -6.11 18.18 -9.62
C LYS A 6 -7.43 18.10 -10.41
N SER A 7 -7.59 18.94 -11.39
CA SER A 7 -8.78 18.95 -12.25
C SER A 7 -8.90 17.66 -13.06
N THR A 8 -7.79 17.15 -13.59
CA THR A 8 -7.75 15.89 -14.35
C THR A 8 -8.13 14.69 -13.45
N VAL A 9 -7.56 14.60 -12.26
CA VAL A 9 -7.85 13.52 -11.29
C VAL A 9 -9.30 13.60 -10.84
N SER A 10 -9.81 14.79 -10.51
CA SER A 10 -11.22 14.97 -10.11
C SER A 10 -12.19 14.59 -11.22
N LEU A 11 -11.89 14.98 -12.45
CA LEU A 11 -12.70 14.62 -13.61
C LEU A 11 -12.71 13.10 -13.85
N SER A 12 -11.55 12.47 -13.79
CA SER A 12 -11.44 11.01 -13.93
C SER A 12 -12.22 10.27 -12.84
N PHE A 13 -12.18 10.77 -11.61
CA PHE A 13 -12.98 10.22 -10.51
C PHE A 13 -14.48 10.35 -10.76
N ILE A 14 -14.94 11.54 -11.19
CA ILE A 14 -16.34 11.77 -11.53
C ILE A 14 -16.81 10.83 -12.66
N PHE A 15 -16.02 10.69 -13.73
CA PHE A 15 -16.34 9.74 -14.80
C PHE A 15 -16.37 8.28 -14.30
N GLY A 16 -15.44 7.90 -13.42
CA GLY A 16 -15.44 6.58 -12.81
C GLY A 16 -16.71 6.31 -12.00
N VAL A 17 -17.13 7.27 -11.16
CA VAL A 17 -18.38 7.17 -10.39
C VAL A 17 -19.59 7.11 -11.31
N LEU A 18 -19.68 7.97 -12.34
CA LEU A 18 -20.78 7.94 -13.30
C LEU A 18 -20.84 6.62 -14.08
N PHE A 19 -19.69 6.07 -14.44
CA PHE A 19 -19.62 4.77 -15.12
C PHE A 19 -20.12 3.63 -14.22
N VAL A 20 -19.71 3.63 -12.92
CA VAL A 20 -20.22 2.66 -11.95
C VAL A 20 -21.72 2.79 -11.76
N LEU A 21 -22.25 4.02 -11.62
CA LEU A 21 -23.69 4.28 -11.53
C LEU A 21 -24.44 3.82 -12.78
N LEU A 22 -23.87 4.04 -13.96
CA LEU A 22 -24.43 3.58 -15.23
C LEU A 22 -24.51 2.05 -15.29
N ILE A 23 -23.45 1.34 -14.86
CA ILE A 23 -23.47 -0.12 -14.78
C ILE A 23 -24.54 -0.61 -13.80
N ILE A 24 -24.67 0.03 -12.63
CA ILE A 24 -25.71 -0.30 -11.66
C ILE A 24 -27.11 -0.08 -12.25
N PHE A 25 -27.31 1.00 -13.00
CA PHE A 25 -28.59 1.34 -13.55
C PHE A 25 -29.00 0.49 -14.77
N LEU A 26 -28.03 0.16 -15.64
CA LEU A 26 -28.29 -0.62 -16.88
C LEU A 26 -28.08 -2.12 -16.70
N GLY A 27 -27.33 -2.52 -15.69
CA GLY A 27 -27.02 -3.93 -15.43
C GLY A 27 -28.12 -4.59 -14.62
N ASP A 28 -28.38 -5.84 -14.94
CA ASP A 28 -29.20 -6.74 -14.13
C ASP A 28 -28.38 -7.14 -12.89
N PHE A 29 -28.13 -6.17 -12.00
CA PHE A 29 -27.33 -6.39 -10.81
C PHE A 29 -28.03 -7.39 -9.89
N GLN A 30 -27.47 -8.58 -9.78
CA GLN A 30 -27.94 -9.66 -8.91
C GLN A 30 -27.78 -9.32 -7.41
N GLY A 31 -28.47 -8.25 -6.99
CA GLY A 31 -28.54 -7.85 -5.59
C GLY A 31 -27.39 -6.97 -5.11
N ILE A 32 -27.67 -6.21 -4.05
CA ILE A 32 -26.77 -5.26 -3.41
C ILE A 32 -25.53 -5.95 -2.81
N ASP A 33 -25.65 -7.22 -2.43
CA ASP A 33 -24.56 -8.00 -1.84
C ASP A 33 -23.42 -8.25 -2.84
N PHE A 34 -23.76 -8.50 -4.10
CA PHE A 34 -22.76 -8.64 -5.16
C PHE A 34 -21.97 -7.35 -5.38
N PHE A 35 -22.63 -6.19 -5.32
CA PHE A 35 -21.97 -4.90 -5.45
C PHE A 35 -20.96 -4.65 -4.34
N TRP A 36 -21.29 -4.96 -3.10
CA TRP A 36 -20.38 -4.78 -1.96
C TRP A 36 -19.16 -5.68 -2.03
N ILE A 37 -19.33 -6.94 -2.41
CA ILE A 37 -18.20 -7.87 -2.61
C ILE A 37 -17.30 -7.39 -3.75
N TRP A 38 -17.90 -6.93 -4.87
CA TRP A 38 -17.14 -6.37 -5.97
C TRP A 38 -16.36 -5.12 -5.55
N LEU A 39 -17.00 -4.21 -4.83
CA LEU A 39 -16.36 -2.99 -4.34
C LEU A 39 -15.19 -3.29 -3.38
N LEU A 40 -15.38 -4.19 -2.44
CA LEU A 40 -14.33 -4.63 -1.53
C LEU A 40 -13.14 -5.23 -2.29
N ARG A 41 -13.40 -6.06 -3.29
CA ARG A 41 -12.35 -6.64 -4.16
C ARG A 41 -11.62 -5.55 -4.93
N PHE A 42 -12.34 -4.61 -5.53
CA PHE A 42 -11.76 -3.50 -6.25
C PHE A 42 -10.84 -2.65 -5.34
N LEU A 43 -11.34 -2.26 -4.18
CA LEU A 43 -10.56 -1.47 -3.22
C LEU A 43 -9.34 -2.23 -2.68
N HIS A 44 -9.47 -3.54 -2.42
CA HIS A 44 -8.35 -4.40 -2.03
C HIS A 44 -7.26 -4.41 -3.10
N VAL A 45 -7.63 -4.60 -4.36
CA VAL A 45 -6.68 -4.60 -5.49
C VAL A 45 -6.01 -3.25 -5.66
N VAL A 46 -6.76 -2.14 -5.60
CA VAL A 46 -6.20 -0.78 -5.72
C VAL A 46 -5.21 -0.50 -4.58
N ALA A 47 -5.57 -0.83 -3.34
CA ALA A 47 -4.67 -0.68 -2.19
C ALA A 47 -3.41 -1.54 -2.36
N GLY A 48 -3.55 -2.78 -2.85
CA GLY A 48 -2.43 -3.68 -3.13
C GLY A 48 -1.50 -3.15 -4.23
N ILE A 49 -2.04 -2.56 -5.29
CA ILE A 49 -1.25 -1.92 -6.35
C ILE A 49 -0.44 -0.75 -5.79
N ILE A 50 -1.02 0.10 -4.95
CA ILE A 50 -0.29 1.20 -4.31
C ILE A 50 0.81 0.65 -3.40
N TRP A 51 0.52 -0.33 -2.58
CA TRP A 51 1.49 -0.93 -1.66
C TRP A 51 2.67 -1.56 -2.40
N VAL A 52 2.39 -2.47 -3.33
CA VAL A 52 3.43 -3.17 -4.10
C VAL A 52 4.17 -2.21 -5.03
N GLY A 53 3.46 -1.26 -5.66
CA GLY A 53 4.07 -0.24 -6.51
C GLY A 53 5.08 0.63 -5.74
N LEU A 54 4.75 1.04 -4.52
CA LEU A 54 5.68 1.78 -3.66
C LEU A 54 6.85 0.90 -3.17
N LEU A 55 6.63 -0.39 -2.91
CA LEU A 55 7.69 -1.34 -2.62
C LEU A 55 8.72 -1.39 -3.77
N PHE A 56 8.24 -1.52 -5.01
CA PHE A 56 9.10 -1.48 -6.21
C PHE A 56 9.80 -0.13 -6.35
N TYR A 57 9.09 0.98 -6.14
CA TYR A 57 9.68 2.32 -6.19
C TYR A 57 10.84 2.47 -5.22
N PHE A 58 10.69 2.05 -3.95
CA PHE A 58 11.78 2.14 -2.97
C PHE A 58 12.97 1.28 -3.36
N ASN A 59 12.75 0.03 -3.74
CA ASN A 59 13.82 -0.94 -3.97
C ASN A 59 14.54 -0.73 -5.32
N PHE A 60 13.82 -0.34 -6.37
CA PHE A 60 14.39 -0.25 -7.71
C PHE A 60 14.65 1.18 -8.18
N VAL A 61 14.03 2.18 -7.55
CA VAL A 61 14.19 3.58 -7.98
C VAL A 61 14.89 4.41 -6.90
N GLN A 62 14.30 4.55 -5.71
CA GLN A 62 14.80 5.50 -4.72
C GLN A 62 16.12 5.07 -4.12
N ILE A 63 16.22 3.87 -3.55
CA ILE A 63 17.41 3.39 -2.84
C ILE A 63 18.63 3.33 -3.77
N PRO A 64 18.58 2.70 -4.97
CA PRO A 64 19.75 2.63 -5.84
C PRO A 64 20.23 3.98 -6.37
N ASN A 65 19.33 4.95 -6.51
CA ASN A 65 19.69 6.28 -7.03
C ASN A 65 20.09 7.28 -5.93
N LEU A 66 19.72 7.04 -4.68
CA LEU A 66 20.02 7.97 -3.59
C LEU A 66 21.53 8.21 -3.44
N ASN A 67 22.35 7.17 -3.65
CA ASN A 67 23.81 7.28 -3.58
C ASN A 67 24.42 8.01 -4.78
N LYS A 68 23.69 8.13 -5.90
CA LYS A 68 24.13 8.84 -7.11
C LYS A 68 23.79 10.34 -7.04
N ILE A 69 22.90 10.74 -6.14
CA ILE A 69 22.50 12.13 -5.95
C ILE A 69 23.60 12.86 -5.16
N PRO A 70 24.05 14.05 -5.59
CA PRO A 70 24.99 14.88 -4.84
C PRO A 70 24.50 15.13 -3.40
N GLU A 71 25.43 15.16 -2.43
CA GLU A 71 25.09 15.24 -0.99
C GLU A 71 24.22 16.45 -0.64
N ASN A 72 24.44 17.58 -1.30
CA ASN A 72 23.69 18.80 -1.11
C ASN A 72 22.22 18.71 -1.59
N GLN A 73 21.89 17.76 -2.47
CA GLN A 73 20.54 17.55 -3.02
C GLN A 73 19.78 16.39 -2.34
N ARG A 74 20.48 15.44 -1.70
CA ARG A 74 19.85 14.31 -0.98
C ARG A 74 18.78 14.74 0.04
N PRO A 75 18.97 15.83 0.82
CA PRO A 75 17.97 16.29 1.77
C PRO A 75 16.59 16.58 1.16
N ALA A 76 16.53 16.99 -0.10
CA ALA A 76 15.25 17.23 -0.78
C ALA A 76 14.44 15.93 -0.94
N VAL A 77 15.09 14.84 -1.32
CA VAL A 77 14.44 13.53 -1.46
C VAL A 77 14.06 12.97 -0.09
N VAL A 78 14.98 12.99 0.87
CA VAL A 78 14.81 12.37 2.19
C VAL A 78 13.79 13.13 3.06
N LYS A 79 13.76 14.46 3.00
CA LYS A 79 12.89 15.28 3.85
C LYS A 79 11.49 15.50 3.28
N PHE A 80 11.33 15.51 1.96
CA PHE A 80 10.05 15.84 1.33
C PHE A 80 9.39 14.67 0.62
N ILE A 81 10.12 13.90 -0.17
CA ILE A 81 9.56 12.82 -0.98
C ILE A 81 9.38 11.55 -0.14
N ALA A 82 10.44 11.10 0.53
CA ALA A 82 10.43 9.85 1.27
C ALA A 82 9.34 9.77 2.36
N PRO A 83 9.11 10.79 3.22
CA PRO A 83 8.08 10.71 4.25
C PRO A 83 6.67 10.56 3.68
N THR A 84 6.38 11.25 2.58
CA THR A 84 5.07 11.17 1.90
C THR A 84 4.87 9.79 1.27
N ALA A 85 5.87 9.28 0.56
CA ALA A 85 5.81 7.95 -0.05
C ALA A 85 5.69 6.85 1.01
N LEU A 86 6.41 6.97 2.13
CA LEU A 86 6.34 6.04 3.27
C LEU A 86 5.00 6.09 4.01
N PHE A 87 4.34 7.25 4.06
CA PHE A 87 2.98 7.36 4.57
C PHE A 87 2.03 6.50 3.75
N TRP A 88 1.99 6.69 2.44
CA TRP A 88 1.14 5.92 1.54
C TRP A 88 1.47 4.42 1.56
N PHE A 89 2.76 4.08 1.61
CA PHE A 89 3.22 2.69 1.68
C PHE A 89 2.65 1.94 2.90
N ARG A 90 2.69 2.54 4.08
CA ARG A 90 2.19 1.91 5.31
C ARG A 90 0.67 1.80 5.33
N TRP A 91 -0.02 2.88 4.97
CA TRP A 91 -1.46 2.89 4.99
C TRP A 91 -2.07 2.00 3.93
N SER A 92 -1.50 1.95 2.73
CA SER A 92 -1.94 1.01 1.71
C SER A 92 -1.71 -0.46 2.12
N ALA A 93 -0.61 -0.77 2.81
CA ALA A 93 -0.39 -2.11 3.38
C ALA A 93 -1.49 -2.48 4.38
N LEU A 94 -1.81 -1.59 5.33
CA LEU A 94 -2.88 -1.80 6.31
C LEU A 94 -4.24 -2.02 5.62
N ILE A 95 -4.59 -1.13 4.70
CA ILE A 95 -5.86 -1.20 3.97
C ILE A 95 -5.94 -2.49 3.14
N THR A 96 -4.86 -2.89 2.48
CA THR A 96 -4.82 -4.14 1.71
C THR A 96 -5.13 -5.34 2.60
N ILE A 97 -4.46 -5.49 3.74
CA ILE A 97 -4.69 -6.60 4.65
C ILE A 97 -6.11 -6.58 5.21
N PHE A 98 -6.56 -5.41 5.68
CA PHE A 98 -7.90 -5.26 6.24
C PHE A 98 -9.00 -5.63 5.23
N LEU A 99 -8.93 -5.09 4.02
CA LEU A 99 -9.91 -5.39 2.97
C LEU A 99 -9.82 -6.83 2.48
N GLY A 100 -8.63 -7.43 2.46
CA GLY A 100 -8.45 -8.84 2.12
C GLY A 100 -9.11 -9.78 3.13
N ILE A 101 -8.98 -9.51 4.42
CA ILE A 101 -9.63 -10.27 5.49
C ILE A 101 -11.15 -10.11 5.40
N LEU A 102 -11.65 -8.88 5.23
CA LEU A 102 -13.09 -8.64 5.05
C LEU A 102 -13.65 -9.36 3.84
N LEU A 103 -12.93 -9.32 2.72
CA LEU A 103 -13.34 -10.01 1.49
C LEU A 103 -13.44 -11.52 1.70
N ALA A 104 -12.45 -12.13 2.34
CA ALA A 104 -12.46 -13.55 2.66
C ALA A 104 -13.59 -13.92 3.63
N TYR A 105 -13.87 -13.06 4.60
CA TYR A 105 -14.97 -13.24 5.55
C TYR A 105 -16.33 -13.21 4.86
N PHE A 106 -16.61 -12.19 4.05
CA PHE A 106 -17.91 -12.07 3.37
C PHE A 106 -18.11 -13.12 2.27
N GLN A 107 -17.04 -13.68 1.72
CA GLN A 107 -17.13 -14.79 0.77
C GLN A 107 -17.14 -16.17 1.46
N GLY A 108 -17.05 -16.23 2.78
CA GLY A 108 -17.23 -17.45 3.58
C GLY A 108 -16.04 -18.40 3.64
N TYR A 109 -14.88 -18.05 3.04
CA TYR A 109 -13.71 -18.94 3.02
C TYR A 109 -12.57 -18.52 3.97
N LEU A 110 -12.81 -17.56 4.88
CA LEU A 110 -11.76 -17.04 5.76
C LEU A 110 -11.09 -18.12 6.60
N LEU A 111 -11.87 -18.99 7.25
CA LEU A 111 -11.34 -20.07 8.08
C LEU A 111 -10.61 -21.11 7.24
N GLU A 112 -11.15 -21.46 6.07
CA GLU A 112 -10.53 -22.42 5.15
C GLU A 112 -9.18 -21.90 4.63
N ALA A 113 -9.06 -20.59 4.35
CA ALA A 113 -7.80 -19.98 3.97
C ALA A 113 -6.78 -19.98 5.12
N PHE A 114 -7.21 -19.66 6.35
CA PHE A 114 -6.31 -19.70 7.53
C PHE A 114 -5.89 -21.12 7.91
N THR A 115 -6.73 -22.12 7.71
CA THR A 115 -6.38 -23.51 7.97
C THR A 115 -5.68 -24.19 6.80
N LEU A 116 -5.42 -23.46 5.71
CA LEU A 116 -4.79 -23.98 4.49
C LEU A 116 -5.51 -25.20 3.93
N SER A 117 -6.84 -25.20 3.95
CA SER A 117 -7.64 -26.28 3.40
C SER A 117 -7.36 -26.51 1.92
N GLU A 118 -7.57 -27.73 1.42
CA GLU A 118 -7.25 -28.11 0.02
C GLU A 118 -7.87 -27.17 -1.01
N SER A 119 -9.06 -26.63 -0.74
CA SER A 119 -9.76 -25.72 -1.64
C SER A 119 -9.21 -24.28 -1.66
N HIS A 120 -8.60 -23.82 -0.54
CA HIS A 120 -8.22 -22.42 -0.36
C HIS A 120 -6.77 -22.20 0.08
N TRP A 121 -5.90 -23.22 0.03
CA TRP A 121 -4.51 -23.15 0.52
C TRP A 121 -3.67 -22.09 -0.19
N ILE A 122 -3.87 -21.88 -1.52
CA ILE A 122 -3.12 -20.86 -2.29
C ILE A 122 -3.45 -19.45 -1.77
N ILE A 123 -4.74 -19.17 -1.52
CA ILE A 123 -5.19 -17.90 -0.94
C ILE A 123 -4.64 -17.75 0.47
N GLY A 124 -4.68 -18.83 1.28
CA GLY A 124 -4.15 -18.86 2.64
C GLY A 124 -2.66 -18.54 2.70
N VAL A 125 -1.84 -19.14 1.83
CA VAL A 125 -0.41 -18.79 1.72
C VAL A 125 -0.23 -17.32 1.39
N GLY A 126 -1.01 -16.78 0.42
CA GLY A 126 -0.99 -15.36 0.08
C GLY A 126 -1.36 -14.46 1.27
N MET A 127 -2.36 -14.85 2.07
CA MET A 127 -2.77 -14.14 3.29
C MET A 127 -1.64 -14.12 4.33
N TYR A 128 -1.01 -15.25 4.61
CA TYR A 128 0.12 -15.33 5.55
C TYR A 128 1.29 -14.47 5.11
N LEU A 129 1.68 -14.55 3.84
CA LEU A 129 2.76 -13.73 3.30
C LEU A 129 2.43 -12.24 3.39
N GLY A 130 1.20 -11.85 3.05
CA GLY A 130 0.73 -10.48 3.19
C GLY A 130 0.78 -9.96 4.62
N ILE A 131 0.32 -10.77 5.58
CA ILE A 131 0.36 -10.45 7.02
C ILE A 131 1.81 -10.31 7.51
N ILE A 132 2.70 -11.22 7.14
CA ILE A 132 4.13 -11.13 7.51
C ILE A 132 4.75 -9.84 6.94
N MET A 133 4.48 -9.53 5.68
CA MET A 133 4.95 -8.28 5.05
C MET A 133 4.38 -7.04 5.73
N PHE A 134 3.11 -7.05 6.11
CA PHE A 134 2.48 -5.96 6.86
C PHE A 134 3.15 -5.74 8.22
N PHE A 135 3.38 -6.80 8.99
CA PHE A 135 4.10 -6.71 10.25
C PHE A 135 5.51 -6.17 10.06
N ASN A 136 6.23 -6.62 9.05
CA ASN A 136 7.55 -6.09 8.72
C ASN A 136 7.50 -4.58 8.44
N VAL A 137 6.52 -4.10 7.67
CA VAL A 137 6.36 -2.67 7.37
C VAL A 137 6.13 -1.84 8.63
N TRP A 138 5.26 -2.30 9.53
CA TRP A 138 4.85 -1.51 10.70
C TRP A 138 5.81 -1.62 11.89
N PHE A 139 6.40 -2.79 12.12
CA PHE A 139 7.19 -3.05 13.33
C PHE A 139 8.70 -3.08 13.09
N VAL A 140 9.15 -3.28 11.85
CA VAL A 140 10.57 -3.27 11.51
C VAL A 140 10.93 -2.04 10.69
N ILE A 141 10.30 -1.86 9.53
CA ILE A 141 10.67 -0.79 8.60
C ILE A 141 10.35 0.59 9.19
N TRP A 142 9.13 0.79 9.69
CA TRP A 142 8.69 2.10 10.18
C TRP A 142 9.49 2.63 11.37
N PRO A 143 9.77 1.87 12.44
CA PRO A 143 10.62 2.35 13.53
C PRO A 143 12.02 2.76 13.06
N ASN A 144 12.65 1.99 12.18
CA ASN A 144 13.95 2.31 11.61
C ASN A 144 13.92 3.55 10.72
N GLN A 145 12.87 3.72 9.94
CA GLN A 145 12.68 4.90 9.11
C GLN A 145 12.48 6.18 9.93
N LYS A 146 11.75 6.12 11.06
CA LYS A 146 11.63 7.26 11.97
C LYS A 146 12.99 7.72 12.48
N LYS A 147 13.87 6.79 12.79
CA LYS A 147 15.27 7.09 13.21
C LYS A 147 16.05 7.71 12.06
N ALA A 148 16.02 7.10 10.88
CA ALA A 148 16.75 7.56 9.69
C ALA A 148 16.28 8.95 9.20
N LEU A 149 14.99 9.26 9.33
CA LEU A 149 14.41 10.55 8.96
C LEU A 149 14.58 11.63 10.05
N GLY A 150 15.15 11.27 11.21
CA GLY A 150 15.34 12.20 12.34
C GLY A 150 14.04 12.60 13.05
N ILE A 151 12.96 11.85 12.87
CA ILE A 151 11.67 12.07 13.54
C ILE A 151 11.76 11.69 15.03
N THR A 152 12.56 10.69 15.35
CA THR A 152 12.89 10.30 16.74
C THR A 152 14.32 10.68 17.05
N VAL A 153 14.55 11.19 18.27
CA VAL A 153 15.90 11.47 18.77
C VAL A 153 16.64 10.14 18.91
N VAL A 154 17.76 10.02 18.22
CA VAL A 154 18.62 8.85 18.27
C VAL A 154 19.88 9.27 19.06
N GLU A 155 20.32 8.49 20.04
CA GLU A 155 21.60 8.73 20.69
C GLU A 155 22.74 8.74 19.67
N ASN A 156 23.77 9.56 19.94
CA ASN A 156 24.84 9.85 18.96
C ASN A 156 25.55 8.59 18.44
N GLU A 157 25.63 7.51 19.21
CA GLU A 157 26.23 6.23 18.77
C GLU A 157 25.36 5.51 17.71
N GLU A 158 24.04 5.43 17.90
CA GLU A 158 23.13 4.83 16.91
C GLU A 158 23.09 5.65 15.60
N LYS A 159 23.23 6.97 15.71
CA LYS A 159 23.24 7.87 14.55
C LYS A 159 24.46 7.62 13.65
N ASN A 160 25.61 7.38 14.26
CA ASN A 160 26.83 7.06 13.54
C ASN A 160 26.78 5.71 12.82
N LEU A 161 26.13 4.70 13.40
CA LEU A 161 25.93 3.39 12.79
C LEU A 161 24.94 3.43 11.59
N LEU A 162 23.94 4.32 11.63
CA LEU A 162 22.97 4.51 10.57
C LEU A 162 23.52 5.32 9.37
N ILE A 163 24.51 6.19 9.64
CA ILE A 163 25.12 7.05 8.62
C ILE A 163 26.33 6.36 7.97
N ASN A 164 27.07 5.55 8.71
CA ASN A 164 28.24 4.79 8.24
C ASN A 164 28.10 3.31 8.66
N PRO A 165 27.29 2.50 7.96
CA PRO A 165 27.31 1.07 8.14
C PRO A 165 28.68 0.55 7.68
N LYS A 166 29.41 -0.10 8.61
CA LYS A 166 30.68 -0.77 8.32
C LYS A 166 30.48 -1.91 7.33
#